data_7daef9176b2e2483bcd5bbf50eaaba9f
#
_entry.id   7daef9176b2e2483bcd5bbf50eaaba9f
#
_cell.length_a   1.000
_cell.length_b   1.000
_cell.length_c   1.000
_cell.angle_alpha   90.00
_cell.angle_beta   90.00
_cell.angle_gamma   90.00
#
_symmetry.space_group_name_H-M   'P 1'
#
loop_
_entity.id
_entity.type
_entity.pdbx_description
1 polymer ?
#
loop_
_entity_poly.entity_id
_entity_poly.type
_entity_poly.pdbx_seq_one_letter_code
_entity_poly.pdbx_strand_id
1 'polypeptide(L)'
;MRVQRADMRVCSMARPSDTSELEALLDSGEVNAEDVVALVGKTEGTGLHDDSGRELADLKLREALASRLGIHRDDVPERVSLVLSGGCYGVISPHVTVVTRAWVEVAKAQLPGEPRLVIGRAFSGPILAEEIGRMGQIRTVAEAVRAALGDAGLDDPADVHCVMVKGPSLSPRSIREAEARGQSVVTRDLSVGVSGAMCYANDGAALGVALALGEVPEAALRDDVVRRDWSLYSAVATTSAGGEKQHAEVLVLGNRAPSLSELRVGHGLIHDPIDTGGVKDALRSAGLAFDCCPSPANQAHIVQVFAKLIVPGTDQLRGRRITLRDDLTAYASAKAVGGALVASVTGDPRVMVSGGEQNSHQGPPDGSPVAAVVRVG
;
A
#
# COMPACT_ATOMS: atom_id res chain seq x y z
N MET A 1 -1.29 -30.46 8.69
CA MET A 1 -2.05 -29.57 7.80
C MET A 1 -1.13 -28.45 7.33
N ARG A 2 -1.32 -27.97 6.12
CA ARG A 2 -0.51 -26.89 5.54
C ARG A 2 -1.03 -25.53 6.01
N VAL A 3 -0.17 -24.73 6.62
CA VAL A 3 -0.53 -23.45 7.24
C VAL A 3 0.46 -22.37 6.81
N GLN A 4 -0.01 -21.16 6.68
CA GLN A 4 0.82 -20.02 6.31
C GLN A 4 1.65 -19.53 7.51
N ARG A 5 2.93 -19.22 7.26
CA ARG A 5 3.81 -18.45 8.13
C ARG A 5 4.24 -17.20 7.39
N ALA A 6 3.65 -16.08 7.76
CA ALA A 6 3.98 -14.77 7.23
C ALA A 6 4.93 -14.02 8.17
N ASP A 7 5.90 -13.29 7.63
CA ASP A 7 6.77 -12.39 8.40
C ASP A 7 7.09 -11.13 7.60
N MET A 8 7.57 -10.09 8.30
CA MET A 8 8.02 -8.85 7.72
C MET A 8 9.31 -8.37 8.37
N ARG A 9 10.25 -7.88 7.55
CA ARG A 9 11.50 -7.26 7.97
C ARG A 9 11.66 -5.91 7.28
N VAL A 10 12.07 -4.89 8.02
CA VAL A 10 12.31 -3.54 7.50
C VAL A 10 13.80 -3.33 7.35
N CYS A 11 14.24 -3.08 6.12
CA CYS A 11 15.62 -2.79 5.75
C CYS A 11 15.76 -1.31 5.44
N SER A 12 16.73 -0.64 6.05
CA SER A 12 17.07 0.75 5.73
C SER A 12 17.76 0.83 4.36
N MET A 13 17.64 1.97 3.71
CA MET A 13 18.32 2.26 2.44
C MET A 13 19.04 3.61 2.56
N ALA A 14 20.36 3.61 2.55
CA ALA A 14 21.13 4.85 2.61
C ALA A 14 21.03 5.68 1.31
N ARG A 15 20.61 5.06 0.23
CA ARG A 15 20.38 5.65 -1.11
C ARG A 15 19.52 4.70 -1.95
N PRO A 16 18.93 5.14 -3.07
CA PRO A 16 18.06 4.28 -3.90
C PRO A 16 18.69 2.98 -4.37
N SER A 17 20.02 2.94 -4.52
CA SER A 17 20.74 1.74 -4.94
C SER A 17 21.22 0.85 -3.79
N ASP A 18 20.91 1.18 -2.55
CA ASP A 18 21.40 0.43 -1.38
C ASP A 18 20.48 -0.76 -1.09
N THR A 19 21.01 -1.95 -1.23
CA THR A 19 20.35 -3.23 -0.95
C THR A 19 21.06 -4.02 0.15
N SER A 20 22.02 -3.41 0.85
CA SER A 20 22.94 -4.09 1.76
C SER A 20 22.24 -4.81 2.92
N GLU A 21 21.23 -4.19 3.57
CA GLU A 21 20.47 -4.85 4.63
C GLU A 21 19.60 -6.00 4.09
N LEU A 22 18.98 -5.84 2.91
CA LEU A 22 18.25 -6.92 2.25
C LEU A 22 19.17 -8.10 1.92
N GLU A 23 20.33 -7.82 1.33
CA GLU A 23 21.32 -8.86 0.99
C GLU A 23 21.82 -9.58 2.26
N ALA A 24 22.09 -8.85 3.34
CA ALA A 24 22.48 -9.43 4.61
C ALA A 24 21.42 -10.41 5.17
N LEU A 25 20.13 -10.06 5.10
CA LEU A 25 19.04 -10.95 5.53
C LEU A 25 18.94 -12.21 4.63
N LEU A 26 19.18 -12.08 3.34
CA LEU A 26 19.17 -13.19 2.40
C LEU A 26 20.40 -14.10 2.61
N ASP A 27 21.58 -13.51 2.79
CA ASP A 27 22.84 -14.24 2.94
C ASP A 27 22.96 -14.95 4.30
N SER A 28 22.40 -14.36 5.37
CA SER A 28 22.32 -15.01 6.69
C SER A 28 21.29 -16.15 6.75
N GLY A 29 20.36 -16.22 5.79
CA GLY A 29 19.25 -17.16 5.80
C GLY A 29 18.11 -16.77 6.74
N GLU A 30 18.15 -15.57 7.35
CA GLU A 30 17.00 -15.04 8.11
C GLU A 30 15.77 -14.86 7.23
N VAL A 31 16.00 -14.53 5.95
CA VAL A 31 14.98 -14.48 4.90
C VAL A 31 15.36 -15.45 3.80
N ASN A 32 14.47 -16.40 3.50
CA ASN A 32 14.60 -17.23 2.31
C ASN A 32 14.02 -16.48 1.10
N ALA A 33 14.83 -16.30 0.04
CA ALA A 33 14.40 -15.59 -1.17
C ALA A 33 13.13 -16.18 -1.81
N GLU A 34 12.95 -17.51 -1.76
CA GLU A 34 11.78 -18.21 -2.29
C GLU A 34 10.48 -17.89 -1.52
N ASP A 35 10.59 -17.45 -0.27
CA ASP A 35 9.45 -17.05 0.56
C ASP A 35 9.07 -15.57 0.40
N VAL A 36 9.91 -14.76 -0.29
CA VAL A 36 9.63 -13.34 -0.52
C VAL A 36 8.47 -13.20 -1.51
N VAL A 37 7.38 -12.60 -1.06
CA VAL A 37 6.18 -12.37 -1.90
C VAL A 37 5.99 -10.92 -2.28
N ALA A 38 6.56 -9.98 -1.51
CA ALA A 38 6.54 -8.57 -1.85
C ALA A 38 7.71 -7.81 -1.24
N LEU A 39 8.11 -6.73 -1.92
CA LEU A 39 8.95 -5.66 -1.40
C LEU A 39 8.12 -4.38 -1.39
N VAL A 40 7.86 -3.84 -0.21
CA VAL A 40 7.07 -2.61 -0.04
C VAL A 40 8.00 -1.54 0.51
N GLY A 41 8.25 -0.46 -0.25
CA GLY A 41 9.29 0.47 0.13
C GLY A 41 8.99 1.94 -0.11
N LYS A 42 9.69 2.75 0.66
CA LYS A 42 9.73 4.19 0.55
C LYS A 42 11.14 4.60 0.12
N THR A 43 11.25 5.20 -1.05
CA THR A 43 12.54 5.53 -1.66
C THR A 43 12.76 7.03 -1.73
N GLU A 44 14.01 7.48 -1.73
CA GLU A 44 14.33 8.82 -2.18
C GLU A 44 13.85 9.02 -3.62
N GLY A 45 13.64 10.28 -4.00
CA GLY A 45 13.17 10.69 -5.31
C GLY A 45 12.06 11.71 -5.24
N THR A 46 11.46 12.02 -6.37
CA THR A 46 10.40 13.03 -6.47
C THR A 46 9.04 12.51 -6.03
N GLY A 47 8.81 11.20 -6.10
CA GLY A 47 7.49 10.60 -5.92
C GLY A 47 6.53 10.89 -7.09
N LEU A 48 7.04 11.48 -8.17
CA LEU A 48 6.30 11.83 -9.39
C LEU A 48 6.35 10.68 -10.40
N HIS A 49 5.82 10.95 -11.60
CA HIS A 49 5.74 9.98 -12.68
C HIS A 49 7.14 9.53 -13.17
N ASP A 50 8.09 10.47 -13.24
CA ASP A 50 9.46 10.32 -13.72
C ASP A 50 10.48 10.22 -12.57
N ASP A 51 10.18 9.42 -11.56
CA ASP A 51 11.01 9.26 -10.37
C ASP A 51 12.17 8.28 -10.60
N SER A 52 13.30 8.79 -11.06
CA SER A 52 14.51 8.01 -11.31
C SER A 52 15.09 7.34 -10.05
N GLY A 53 14.87 7.91 -8.87
CA GLY A 53 15.26 7.31 -7.59
C GLY A 53 14.49 6.00 -7.34
N ARG A 54 13.17 6.04 -7.53
CA ARG A 54 12.32 4.86 -7.43
C ARG A 54 12.66 3.80 -8.48
N GLU A 55 12.92 4.20 -9.72
CA GLU A 55 13.31 3.29 -10.79
C GLU A 55 14.64 2.60 -10.50
N LEU A 56 15.62 3.33 -9.98
CA LEU A 56 16.91 2.77 -9.57
C LEU A 56 16.74 1.78 -8.42
N ALA A 57 15.92 2.12 -7.41
CA ALA A 57 15.64 1.23 -6.30
C ALA A 57 14.96 -0.07 -6.78
N ASP A 58 13.95 0.03 -7.66
CA ASP A 58 13.27 -1.12 -8.25
C ASP A 58 14.27 -2.03 -8.96
N LEU A 59 15.14 -1.46 -9.81
CA LEU A 59 16.16 -2.22 -10.52
C LEU A 59 17.10 -2.96 -9.57
N LYS A 60 17.61 -2.29 -8.54
CA LYS A 60 18.57 -2.87 -7.60
C LYS A 60 17.96 -3.94 -6.70
N LEU A 61 16.75 -3.73 -6.24
CA LEU A 61 16.01 -4.72 -5.46
C LEU A 61 15.72 -5.99 -6.29
N ARG A 62 15.37 -5.84 -7.57
CA ARG A 62 15.23 -6.98 -8.49
C ARG A 62 16.57 -7.70 -8.69
N GLU A 63 17.67 -7.00 -8.90
CA GLU A 63 19.01 -7.61 -9.05
C GLU A 63 19.38 -8.41 -7.79
N ALA A 64 19.15 -7.87 -6.60
CA ALA A 64 19.42 -8.54 -5.33
C ALA A 64 18.62 -9.85 -5.18
N LEU A 65 17.33 -9.85 -5.51
CA LEU A 65 16.50 -11.07 -5.44
C LEU A 65 16.82 -12.05 -6.57
N ALA A 66 16.99 -11.58 -7.78
CA ALA A 66 17.24 -12.42 -8.95
C ALA A 66 18.46 -13.32 -8.75
N SER A 67 19.55 -12.77 -8.18
CA SER A 67 20.78 -13.50 -7.89
C SER A 67 20.58 -14.68 -6.92
N ARG A 68 19.62 -14.56 -5.96
CA ARG A 68 19.30 -15.62 -4.97
C ARG A 68 18.25 -16.59 -5.50
N LEU A 69 17.37 -16.13 -6.40
CA LEU A 69 16.33 -16.95 -7.01
C LEU A 69 16.84 -17.72 -8.26
N GLY A 70 18.03 -17.40 -8.76
CA GLY A 70 18.57 -18.02 -9.98
C GLY A 70 17.76 -17.71 -11.25
N ILE A 71 17.11 -16.54 -11.31
CA ILE A 71 16.28 -16.09 -12.45
C ILE A 71 16.80 -14.78 -13.03
N HIS A 72 16.29 -14.38 -14.18
CA HIS A 72 16.59 -13.06 -14.72
C HIS A 72 15.86 -11.97 -13.89
N ARG A 73 16.46 -10.80 -13.73
CA ARG A 73 15.87 -9.70 -12.95
C ARG A 73 14.51 -9.23 -13.46
N ASP A 74 14.27 -9.35 -14.75
CA ASP A 74 13.01 -8.93 -15.37
C ASP A 74 11.89 -9.93 -15.11
N ASP A 75 12.20 -11.15 -14.65
CA ASP A 75 11.24 -12.18 -14.24
C ASP A 75 10.85 -12.06 -12.75
N VAL A 76 11.59 -11.28 -11.95
CA VAL A 76 11.29 -11.08 -10.52
C VAL A 76 9.87 -10.55 -10.29
N PRO A 77 9.33 -9.58 -11.06
CA PRO A 77 7.97 -9.08 -10.85
C PRO A 77 6.86 -10.13 -11.04
N GLU A 78 7.12 -11.21 -11.74
CA GLU A 78 6.17 -12.34 -11.87
C GLU A 78 6.03 -13.10 -10.55
N ARG A 79 7.07 -13.09 -9.72
CA ARG A 79 7.16 -13.83 -8.45
C ARG A 79 7.02 -12.97 -7.21
N VAL A 80 7.47 -11.72 -7.26
CA VAL A 80 7.53 -10.79 -6.13
C VAL A 80 6.90 -9.46 -6.51
N SER A 81 5.90 -9.01 -5.77
CA SER A 81 5.30 -7.69 -5.99
C SER A 81 6.22 -6.58 -5.50
N LEU A 82 6.50 -5.59 -6.36
CA LEU A 82 7.29 -4.42 -5.99
C LEU A 82 6.37 -3.20 -5.85
N VAL A 83 6.04 -2.87 -4.59
CA VAL A 83 5.17 -1.74 -4.24
C VAL A 83 6.06 -0.60 -3.70
N LEU A 84 6.71 0.10 -4.62
CA LEU A 84 7.61 1.20 -4.28
C LEU A 84 6.93 2.55 -4.44
N SER A 85 7.11 3.42 -3.45
CA SER A 85 6.64 4.81 -3.43
C SER A 85 7.82 5.76 -3.25
N GLY A 86 8.08 6.59 -4.24
CA GLY A 86 9.11 7.61 -4.17
C GLY A 86 8.72 8.80 -3.28
N GLY A 87 9.70 9.66 -3.02
CA GLY A 87 9.54 10.88 -2.26
C GLY A 87 9.52 10.65 -0.74
N CYS A 88 10.70 10.42 -0.17
CA CYS A 88 10.92 10.57 1.26
C CYS A 88 11.00 12.07 1.58
N TYR A 89 9.97 12.58 2.25
CA TYR A 89 9.88 13.98 2.63
C TYR A 89 9.88 14.14 4.15
N GLY A 90 10.39 15.27 4.62
CA GLY A 90 10.45 15.57 6.05
C GLY A 90 11.35 14.58 6.80
N VAL A 91 10.75 13.82 7.71
CA VAL A 91 11.46 12.86 8.57
C VAL A 91 11.39 11.41 8.04
N ILE A 92 10.70 11.15 6.93
CA ILE A 92 10.57 9.79 6.40
C ILE A 92 11.95 9.27 5.97
N SER A 93 12.39 8.19 6.57
CA SER A 93 13.65 7.52 6.21
C SER A 93 13.43 6.52 5.06
N PRO A 94 14.31 6.49 4.04
CA PRO A 94 14.23 5.48 2.98
C PRO A 94 14.40 4.06 3.53
N HIS A 95 13.53 3.17 3.08
CA HIS A 95 13.51 1.78 3.55
C HIS A 95 12.75 0.87 2.59
N VAL A 96 12.97 -0.42 2.73
CA VAL A 96 12.16 -1.47 2.12
C VAL A 96 11.69 -2.47 3.17
N THR A 97 10.41 -2.80 3.16
CA THR A 97 9.83 -3.88 3.96
C THR A 97 9.81 -5.14 3.11
N VAL A 98 10.55 -6.14 3.55
CA VAL A 98 10.57 -7.48 2.96
C VAL A 98 9.40 -8.26 3.54
N VAL A 99 8.48 -8.67 2.69
CA VAL A 99 7.28 -9.42 3.07
C VAL A 99 7.45 -10.87 2.64
N THR A 100 7.42 -11.78 3.60
CA THR A 100 7.62 -13.22 3.34
C THR A 100 6.39 -14.03 3.67
N ARG A 101 6.21 -15.13 2.94
CA ARG A 101 5.13 -16.09 3.12
C ARG A 101 5.61 -17.50 2.80
N ALA A 102 5.72 -18.33 3.83
CA ALA A 102 6.01 -19.75 3.70
C ALA A 102 4.77 -20.59 4.02
N TRP A 103 4.67 -21.74 3.37
CA TRP A 103 3.67 -22.75 3.69
C TRP A 103 4.33 -23.91 4.45
N VAL A 104 3.89 -24.15 5.68
CA VAL A 104 4.52 -25.11 6.61
C VAL A 104 3.54 -26.23 6.96
N GLU A 105 4.02 -27.47 6.91
CA GLU A 105 3.26 -28.63 7.40
C GLU A 105 3.43 -28.75 8.91
N VAL A 106 2.31 -28.72 9.64
CA VAL A 106 2.31 -28.81 11.11
C VAL A 106 1.21 -29.73 11.63
N ALA A 107 1.47 -30.28 12.83
CA ALA A 107 0.45 -31.01 13.58
C ALA A 107 -0.59 -30.02 14.16
N LYS A 108 -1.87 -30.42 14.15
CA LYS A 108 -2.97 -29.54 14.62
C LYS A 108 -2.77 -29.05 16.05
N ALA A 109 -2.16 -29.82 16.92
CA ALA A 109 -1.91 -29.46 18.30
C ALA A 109 -0.84 -28.35 18.51
N GLN A 110 -0.14 -27.95 17.45
CA GLN A 110 0.91 -26.91 17.49
C GLN A 110 0.43 -25.57 16.95
N LEU A 111 -0.85 -25.46 16.62
CA LEU A 111 -1.39 -24.24 15.99
C LEU A 111 -1.83 -23.23 17.05
N PRO A 112 -1.48 -21.94 16.86
CA PRO A 112 -2.06 -20.86 17.65
C PRO A 112 -3.58 -20.84 17.47
N GLY A 113 -4.31 -20.63 18.56
CA GLY A 113 -5.77 -20.52 18.53
C GLY A 113 -6.28 -19.14 18.08
N GLU A 114 -5.40 -18.14 18.13
CA GLU A 114 -5.75 -16.75 17.80
C GLU A 114 -5.45 -16.43 16.33
N PRO A 115 -6.26 -15.55 15.71
CA PRO A 115 -5.96 -15.05 14.37
C PRO A 115 -4.63 -14.30 14.33
N ARG A 116 -3.81 -14.62 13.34
CA ARG A 116 -2.49 -14.04 13.09
C ARG A 116 -2.38 -13.64 11.63
N LEU A 117 -1.38 -12.81 11.30
CA LEU A 117 -1.16 -12.31 9.95
C LEU A 117 -1.13 -13.44 8.92
N VAL A 118 -1.93 -13.25 7.88
CA VAL A 118 -1.84 -13.97 6.61
C VAL A 118 -1.74 -12.98 5.47
N ILE A 119 -1.12 -13.41 4.39
CA ILE A 119 -0.83 -12.59 3.22
C ILE A 119 -1.40 -13.29 1.99
N GLY A 120 -2.13 -12.53 1.17
CA GLY A 120 -2.55 -12.96 -0.14
C GLY A 120 -2.02 -12.04 -1.23
N ARG A 121 -1.76 -12.61 -2.39
CA ARG A 121 -1.22 -11.90 -3.54
C ARG A 121 -1.92 -12.33 -4.82
N ALA A 122 -2.21 -11.37 -5.69
CA ALA A 122 -2.73 -11.65 -7.02
C ALA A 122 -2.32 -10.55 -8.00
N PHE A 123 -2.38 -10.90 -9.28
CA PHE A 123 -2.29 -9.96 -10.39
C PHE A 123 -3.63 -9.88 -11.10
N SER A 124 -3.98 -8.69 -11.57
CA SER A 124 -5.12 -8.53 -12.45
C SER A 124 -4.77 -8.93 -13.90
N GLY A 125 -5.77 -9.08 -14.76
CA GLY A 125 -5.58 -8.95 -16.19
C GLY A 125 -5.07 -7.55 -16.58
N PRO A 126 -4.70 -7.34 -17.84
CA PRO A 126 -4.33 -6.01 -18.34
C PRO A 126 -5.47 -5.02 -18.14
N ILE A 127 -5.12 -3.78 -17.75
CA ILE A 127 -6.04 -2.65 -17.64
C ILE A 127 -5.66 -1.66 -18.73
N LEU A 128 -6.55 -1.45 -19.68
CA LEU A 128 -6.32 -0.56 -20.81
C LEU A 128 -6.45 0.91 -20.40
N ALA A 129 -5.83 1.81 -21.16
CA ALA A 129 -5.83 3.24 -20.83
C ALA A 129 -7.25 3.84 -20.79
N GLU A 130 -8.14 3.37 -21.65
CA GLU A 130 -9.56 3.77 -21.69
C GLU A 130 -10.37 3.28 -20.48
N GLU A 131 -9.87 2.30 -19.74
CA GLU A 131 -10.53 1.74 -18.55
C GLU A 131 -10.08 2.43 -17.25
N ILE A 132 -8.92 3.10 -17.26
CA ILE A 132 -8.37 3.77 -16.08
C ILE A 132 -9.33 4.84 -15.57
N GLY A 133 -9.64 4.79 -14.26
CA GLY A 133 -10.62 5.67 -13.61
C GLY A 133 -12.07 5.39 -14.00
N ARG A 134 -12.38 4.21 -14.51
CA ARG A 134 -13.71 3.78 -14.95
C ARG A 134 -14.06 2.38 -14.44
N MET A 135 -15.29 1.93 -14.69
CA MET A 135 -15.81 0.63 -14.27
C MET A 135 -14.96 -0.55 -14.75
N GLY A 136 -14.31 -0.46 -15.91
CA GLY A 136 -13.37 -1.48 -16.40
C GLY A 136 -12.26 -1.74 -15.39
N GLN A 137 -11.55 -0.70 -14.97
CA GLN A 137 -10.53 -0.80 -13.92
C GLN A 137 -11.10 -1.30 -12.59
N ILE A 138 -12.24 -0.73 -12.15
CA ILE A 138 -12.88 -1.09 -10.87
C ILE A 138 -13.15 -2.60 -10.80
N ARG A 139 -13.77 -3.16 -11.82
CA ARG A 139 -14.09 -4.59 -11.88
C ARG A 139 -12.84 -5.47 -11.95
N THR A 140 -11.90 -5.10 -12.81
CA THR A 140 -10.64 -5.85 -12.98
C THR A 140 -9.82 -5.88 -11.68
N VAL A 141 -9.76 -4.78 -10.94
CA VAL A 141 -9.11 -4.73 -9.62
C VAL A 141 -9.91 -5.54 -8.60
N ALA A 142 -11.24 -5.44 -8.58
CA ALA A 142 -12.07 -6.21 -7.65
C ALA A 142 -11.90 -7.74 -7.83
N GLU A 143 -11.77 -8.21 -9.06
CA GLU A 143 -11.48 -9.62 -9.35
C GLU A 143 -10.11 -10.03 -8.80
N ALA A 144 -9.08 -9.21 -9.00
CA ALA A 144 -7.75 -9.47 -8.46
C ALA A 144 -7.73 -9.45 -6.92
N VAL A 145 -8.47 -8.53 -6.28
CA VAL A 145 -8.61 -8.52 -4.82
C VAL A 145 -9.27 -9.80 -4.32
N ARG A 146 -10.37 -10.25 -4.93
CA ARG A 146 -11.01 -11.53 -4.56
C ARG A 146 -10.06 -12.72 -4.74
N ALA A 147 -9.26 -12.73 -5.81
CA ALA A 147 -8.22 -13.76 -5.99
C ALA A 147 -7.16 -13.72 -4.89
N ALA A 148 -6.71 -12.53 -4.48
CA ALA A 148 -5.76 -12.37 -3.38
C ALA A 148 -6.36 -12.77 -2.02
N LEU A 149 -7.65 -12.50 -1.76
CA LEU A 149 -8.37 -12.99 -0.59
C LEU A 149 -8.39 -14.52 -0.55
N GLY A 150 -8.72 -15.17 -1.69
CA GLY A 150 -8.67 -16.63 -1.81
C GLY A 150 -7.27 -17.21 -1.60
N ASP A 151 -6.22 -16.54 -2.10
CA ASP A 151 -4.81 -16.92 -1.90
C ASP A 151 -4.38 -16.81 -0.42
N ALA A 152 -4.91 -15.82 0.34
CA ALA A 152 -4.73 -15.70 1.79
C ALA A 152 -5.60 -16.68 2.58
N GLY A 153 -6.67 -17.17 1.99
CA GLY A 153 -7.73 -17.92 2.64
C GLY A 153 -8.59 -17.05 3.57
N LEU A 154 -8.77 -15.79 3.23
CA LEU A 154 -9.64 -14.84 3.95
C LEU A 154 -11.04 -14.87 3.33
N ASP A 155 -12.00 -15.37 4.08
CA ASP A 155 -13.38 -15.51 3.64
C ASP A 155 -14.27 -14.36 4.15
N ASP A 156 -13.92 -13.77 5.31
CA ASP A 156 -14.63 -12.64 5.93
C ASP A 156 -13.89 -11.33 5.64
N PRO A 157 -14.52 -10.34 5.00
CA PRO A 157 -13.95 -9.01 4.83
C PRO A 157 -13.53 -8.31 6.14
N ALA A 158 -14.17 -8.64 7.28
CA ALA A 158 -13.82 -8.09 8.58
C ALA A 158 -12.41 -8.50 9.06
N ASP A 159 -11.87 -9.59 8.54
CA ASP A 159 -10.51 -10.05 8.81
C ASP A 159 -9.44 -9.35 7.95
N VAL A 160 -9.86 -8.50 7.00
CA VAL A 160 -8.99 -7.76 6.09
C VAL A 160 -8.66 -6.39 6.68
N HIS A 161 -7.38 -6.09 6.82
CA HIS A 161 -6.94 -4.86 7.44
C HIS A 161 -6.10 -3.95 6.54
N CYS A 162 -5.59 -4.44 5.42
CA CYS A 162 -4.89 -3.63 4.44
C CYS A 162 -4.93 -4.31 3.06
N VAL A 163 -5.29 -3.55 2.05
CA VAL A 163 -5.20 -3.98 0.65
C VAL A 163 -4.35 -2.96 -0.11
N MET A 164 -3.15 -3.38 -0.49
CA MET A 164 -2.26 -2.57 -1.32
C MET A 164 -2.49 -2.92 -2.78
N VAL A 165 -2.68 -1.88 -3.60
CA VAL A 165 -2.79 -2.05 -5.05
C VAL A 165 -1.76 -1.15 -5.74
N LYS A 166 -0.89 -1.76 -6.54
CA LYS A 166 -0.01 -1.04 -7.47
C LYS A 166 -0.50 -1.29 -8.88
N GLY A 167 -1.15 -0.29 -9.49
CA GLY A 167 -1.78 -0.40 -10.79
C GLY A 167 -1.17 0.47 -11.89
N PRO A 168 -1.66 0.37 -13.13
CA PRO A 168 -1.27 1.24 -14.21
C PRO A 168 -1.83 2.65 -14.06
N SER A 169 -1.10 3.64 -14.58
CA SER A 169 -1.56 5.01 -14.79
C SER A 169 -1.43 5.37 -16.27
N LEU A 170 -2.11 6.44 -16.67
CA LEU A 170 -1.98 6.96 -18.03
C LEU A 170 -0.55 7.47 -18.26
N SER A 171 -0.08 7.24 -19.47
CA SER A 171 1.19 7.76 -20.00
C SER A 171 0.95 8.37 -21.37
N PRO A 172 1.85 9.21 -21.91
CA PRO A 172 1.72 9.74 -23.27
C PRO A 172 1.58 8.63 -24.32
N ARG A 173 2.23 7.48 -24.09
CA ARG A 173 2.16 6.32 -24.97
C ARG A 173 0.79 5.66 -24.92
N SER A 174 0.32 5.29 -23.72
CA SER A 174 -0.94 4.58 -23.54
C SER A 174 -2.16 5.41 -23.99
N ILE A 175 -2.11 6.75 -23.83
CA ILE A 175 -3.13 7.66 -24.36
C ILE A 175 -3.19 7.57 -25.88
N ARG A 176 -2.05 7.69 -26.59
CA ARG A 176 -2.01 7.57 -28.05
C ARG A 176 -2.51 6.20 -28.54
N GLU A 177 -2.17 5.13 -27.84
CA GLU A 177 -2.64 3.78 -28.16
C GLU A 177 -4.16 3.64 -28.02
N ALA A 178 -4.77 4.22 -26.97
CA ALA A 178 -6.23 4.27 -26.80
C ALA A 178 -6.89 5.06 -27.94
N GLU A 179 -6.38 6.24 -28.27
CA GLU A 179 -6.88 7.09 -29.35
C GLU A 179 -6.78 6.42 -30.73
N ALA A 180 -5.69 5.69 -30.98
CA ALA A 180 -5.53 4.91 -32.20
C ALA A 180 -6.59 3.79 -32.34
N ARG A 181 -7.12 3.31 -31.19
CA ARG A 181 -8.27 2.39 -31.17
C ARG A 181 -9.64 3.10 -31.21
N GLY A 182 -9.67 4.43 -31.33
CA GLY A 182 -10.90 5.22 -31.30
C GLY A 182 -11.51 5.37 -29.89
N GLN A 183 -10.74 5.10 -28.84
CA GLN A 183 -11.18 5.18 -27.45
C GLN A 183 -10.78 6.52 -26.81
N SER A 184 -11.55 6.94 -25.81
CA SER A 184 -11.25 8.14 -25.01
C SER A 184 -10.72 7.74 -23.63
N VAL A 185 -9.76 8.49 -23.13
CA VAL A 185 -9.25 8.37 -21.74
C VAL A 185 -10.00 9.32 -20.81
N VAL A 186 -9.97 9.04 -19.48
CA VAL A 186 -10.67 9.84 -18.47
C VAL A 186 -10.08 11.27 -18.36
N THR A 187 -8.78 11.41 -18.57
CA THR A 187 -8.05 12.69 -18.55
C THR A 187 -6.80 12.59 -19.42
N ARG A 188 -6.31 13.73 -19.91
CA ARG A 188 -4.98 13.86 -20.54
C ARG A 188 -3.98 14.57 -19.63
N ASP A 189 -4.44 14.99 -18.45
CA ASP A 189 -3.59 15.63 -17.46
C ASP A 189 -2.70 14.58 -16.77
N LEU A 190 -1.41 14.63 -17.02
CA LEU A 190 -0.41 13.75 -16.42
C LEU A 190 0.28 14.38 -15.21
N SER A 191 -0.17 15.56 -14.79
CA SER A 191 0.32 16.22 -13.58
C SER A 191 -0.07 15.43 -12.32
N VAL A 192 0.51 15.81 -11.19
CA VAL A 192 0.15 15.28 -9.86
C VAL A 192 -1.02 16.02 -9.21
N GLY A 193 -1.68 16.92 -9.95
CA GLY A 193 -2.85 17.66 -9.48
C GLY A 193 -4.12 16.81 -9.35
N VAL A 194 -5.16 17.37 -8.72
CA VAL A 194 -6.44 16.70 -8.46
C VAL A 194 -7.15 16.14 -9.69
N SER A 195 -6.87 16.69 -10.88
CA SER A 195 -7.36 16.21 -12.17
C SER A 195 -6.41 15.23 -12.87
N GLY A 196 -5.28 14.94 -12.24
CA GLY A 196 -4.22 14.12 -12.83
C GLY A 196 -4.59 12.66 -12.98
N ALA A 197 -4.03 12.02 -13.99
CA ALA A 197 -4.27 10.62 -14.33
C ALA A 197 -3.98 9.65 -13.17
N MET A 198 -2.96 9.94 -12.36
CA MET A 198 -2.60 9.11 -11.20
C MET A 198 -3.72 9.10 -10.15
N CYS A 199 -4.43 10.21 -9.96
CA CYS A 199 -5.55 10.27 -9.02
C CYS A 199 -6.72 9.41 -9.47
N TYR A 200 -7.09 9.46 -10.76
CA TYR A 200 -8.13 8.59 -11.32
C TYR A 200 -7.75 7.11 -11.23
N ALA A 201 -6.50 6.78 -11.51
CA ALA A 201 -6.00 5.41 -11.43
C ALA A 201 -6.02 4.87 -9.99
N ASN A 202 -5.57 5.68 -9.02
CA ASN A 202 -5.60 5.32 -7.60
C ASN A 202 -7.04 5.13 -7.11
N ASP A 203 -7.92 6.04 -7.46
CA ASP A 203 -9.29 6.05 -6.97
C ASP A 203 -10.15 4.96 -7.63
N GLY A 204 -9.94 4.68 -8.91
CA GLY A 204 -10.55 3.51 -9.56
C GLY A 204 -10.11 2.20 -8.92
N ALA A 205 -8.83 2.08 -8.55
CA ALA A 205 -8.32 0.91 -7.83
C ALA A 205 -8.91 0.80 -6.40
N ALA A 206 -9.05 1.93 -5.68
CA ALA A 206 -9.64 1.93 -4.34
C ALA A 206 -11.11 1.51 -4.35
N LEU A 207 -11.89 1.97 -5.34
CA LEU A 207 -13.27 1.51 -5.53
C LEU A 207 -13.34 0.03 -5.94
N GLY A 208 -12.34 -0.49 -6.64
CA GLY A 208 -12.20 -1.92 -6.90
C GLY A 208 -12.00 -2.73 -5.61
N VAL A 209 -11.20 -2.23 -4.68
CA VAL A 209 -11.07 -2.81 -3.33
C VAL A 209 -12.39 -2.76 -2.58
N ALA A 210 -13.05 -1.59 -2.55
CA ALA A 210 -14.32 -1.40 -1.87
C ALA A 210 -15.41 -2.34 -2.40
N LEU A 211 -15.47 -2.53 -3.73
CA LEU A 211 -16.37 -3.48 -4.39
C LEU A 211 -16.07 -4.93 -3.99
N ALA A 212 -14.80 -5.29 -3.95
CA ALA A 212 -14.40 -6.67 -3.61
C ALA A 212 -14.73 -7.05 -2.18
N LEU A 213 -14.58 -6.10 -1.25
CA LEU A 213 -14.86 -6.28 0.19
C LEU A 213 -16.32 -6.04 0.56
N GLY A 214 -17.15 -5.59 -0.38
CA GLY A 214 -18.56 -5.27 -0.10
C GLY A 214 -18.76 -3.98 0.69
N GLU A 215 -17.74 -3.11 0.81
CA GLU A 215 -17.85 -1.80 1.44
C GLU A 215 -18.75 -0.86 0.62
N VAL A 216 -18.79 -1.07 -0.69
CA VAL A 216 -19.64 -0.33 -1.65
C VAL A 216 -20.40 -1.31 -2.52
N PRO A 217 -21.73 -1.20 -2.64
CA PRO A 217 -22.51 -2.06 -3.53
C PRO A 217 -22.24 -1.73 -5.01
N GLU A 218 -22.15 -2.74 -5.89
CA GLU A 218 -21.86 -2.53 -7.32
C GLU A 218 -22.88 -1.59 -7.98
N ALA A 219 -24.13 -1.62 -7.56
CA ALA A 219 -25.19 -0.77 -8.10
C ALA A 219 -24.96 0.74 -7.88
N ALA A 220 -24.12 1.11 -6.90
CA ALA A 220 -23.72 2.50 -6.68
C ALA A 220 -22.55 2.95 -7.56
N LEU A 221 -21.85 2.03 -8.21
CA LEU A 221 -20.65 2.31 -8.99
C LEU A 221 -21.00 2.58 -10.46
N ARG A 222 -20.43 3.64 -11.00
CA ARG A 222 -20.51 4.08 -12.39
C ARG A 222 -19.25 4.87 -12.73
N ASP A 223 -18.96 5.08 -14.01
CA ASP A 223 -17.79 5.85 -14.45
C ASP A 223 -17.76 7.28 -13.88
N ASP A 224 -18.95 7.87 -13.71
CA ASP A 224 -19.10 9.26 -13.27
C ASP A 224 -19.00 9.48 -11.76
N VAL A 225 -18.92 8.42 -10.94
CA VAL A 225 -18.72 8.55 -9.47
C VAL A 225 -17.26 8.71 -9.10
N VAL A 226 -16.34 8.20 -9.94
CA VAL A 226 -14.91 8.26 -9.67
C VAL A 226 -14.44 9.72 -9.58
N ARG A 227 -13.86 10.09 -8.43
CA ARG A 227 -13.43 11.44 -8.06
C ARG A 227 -14.56 12.47 -7.98
N ARG A 228 -15.77 12.02 -7.68
CA ARG A 228 -16.96 12.89 -7.52
C ARG A 228 -17.80 12.52 -6.31
N ASP A 229 -18.09 11.23 -6.10
CA ASP A 229 -18.89 10.77 -4.97
C ASP A 229 -17.99 10.19 -3.87
N TRP A 230 -17.53 11.07 -3.00
CA TRP A 230 -16.61 10.73 -1.92
C TRP A 230 -17.24 9.90 -0.79
N SER A 231 -18.56 9.68 -0.82
CA SER A 231 -19.22 8.75 0.10
C SER A 231 -18.89 7.28 -0.22
N LEU A 232 -18.41 7.01 -1.43
CA LEU A 232 -17.98 5.69 -1.89
C LEU A 232 -16.46 5.55 -1.67
N TYR A 233 -16.04 4.72 -0.73
CA TYR A 233 -14.62 4.55 -0.41
C TYR A 233 -14.33 3.17 0.17
N SER A 234 -13.05 2.81 0.25
CA SER A 234 -12.55 1.70 1.04
C SER A 234 -11.80 2.20 2.27
N ALA A 235 -12.11 1.64 3.44
CA ALA A 235 -11.44 1.96 4.71
C ALA A 235 -10.04 1.32 4.83
N VAL A 236 -9.70 0.35 3.97
CA VAL A 236 -8.46 -0.44 4.05
C VAL A 236 -7.60 -0.40 2.79
N ALA A 237 -8.03 0.33 1.74
CA ALA A 237 -7.29 0.43 0.50
C ALA A 237 -6.11 1.40 0.61
N THR A 238 -4.93 0.94 0.20
CA THR A 238 -3.76 1.78 -0.04
C THR A 238 -3.31 1.57 -1.47
N THR A 239 -3.64 2.52 -2.35
CA THR A 239 -3.42 2.38 -3.77
C THR A 239 -2.34 3.33 -4.28
N SER A 240 -1.60 2.88 -5.27
CA SER A 240 -0.66 3.68 -6.04
C SER A 240 -0.65 3.24 -7.50
N ALA A 241 -0.28 4.13 -8.40
CA ALA A 241 -0.26 3.85 -9.82
C ALA A 241 1.05 4.32 -10.45
N GLY A 242 1.41 3.74 -11.59
CA GLY A 242 2.58 4.11 -12.37
C GLY A 242 2.39 3.80 -13.84
N GLY A 243 2.97 4.64 -14.71
CA GLY A 243 2.90 4.48 -16.16
C GLY A 243 3.68 3.27 -16.69
N GLU A 244 4.51 2.67 -15.85
CA GLU A 244 5.30 1.47 -16.12
C GLU A 244 4.49 0.16 -15.98
N LYS A 245 3.32 0.21 -15.34
CA LYS A 245 2.47 -0.97 -15.11
C LYS A 245 1.46 -1.15 -16.24
N GLN A 246 1.08 -2.40 -16.50
CA GLN A 246 0.02 -2.79 -17.45
C GLN A 246 -1.14 -3.50 -16.76
N HIS A 247 -0.91 -4.05 -15.58
CA HIS A 247 -1.88 -4.74 -14.71
C HIS A 247 -1.75 -4.24 -13.28
N ALA A 248 -2.72 -4.55 -12.44
CA ALA A 248 -2.65 -4.27 -11.02
C ALA A 248 -2.00 -5.44 -10.27
N GLU A 249 -1.07 -5.11 -9.37
CA GLU A 249 -0.52 -6.02 -8.36
C GLU A 249 -1.27 -5.76 -7.06
N VAL A 250 -1.83 -6.81 -6.48
CA VAL A 250 -2.62 -6.76 -5.25
C VAL A 250 -1.91 -7.54 -4.15
N LEU A 251 -1.76 -6.92 -2.99
CA LEU A 251 -1.27 -7.53 -1.77
C LEU A 251 -2.32 -7.30 -0.67
N VAL A 252 -2.84 -8.38 -0.09
CA VAL A 252 -3.81 -8.35 1.00
C VAL A 252 -3.14 -8.76 2.29
N LEU A 253 -3.34 -7.99 3.34
CA LEU A 253 -2.94 -8.29 4.71
C LEU A 253 -4.20 -8.44 5.57
N GLY A 254 -4.33 -9.58 6.22
CA GLY A 254 -5.44 -9.86 7.14
C GLY A 254 -5.01 -10.78 8.26
N ASN A 255 -5.92 -11.09 9.16
CA ASN A 255 -5.67 -12.00 10.26
C ASN A 255 -6.57 -13.24 10.15
N ARG A 256 -5.99 -14.42 10.27
CA ARG A 256 -6.73 -15.69 10.21
C ARG A 256 -6.16 -16.71 11.19
N ALA A 257 -7.02 -17.59 11.69
CA ALA A 257 -6.62 -18.83 12.36
C ALA A 257 -6.95 -20.04 11.45
N PRO A 258 -6.04 -21.01 11.30
CA PRO A 258 -4.72 -21.03 11.87
C PRO A 258 -3.67 -20.28 11.01
N SER A 259 -2.73 -19.62 11.67
CA SER A 259 -1.53 -19.04 11.06
C SER A 259 -0.36 -19.22 12.03
N LEU A 260 0.86 -19.43 11.50
CA LEU A 260 2.10 -19.52 12.27
C LEU A 260 2.86 -18.21 12.34
N SER A 261 2.27 -17.13 11.89
CA SER A 261 2.87 -15.80 12.01
C SER A 261 2.98 -15.38 13.49
N GLU A 262 4.04 -14.68 13.83
CA GLU A 262 4.16 -13.95 15.10
C GLU A 262 3.58 -12.53 15.01
N LEU A 263 3.02 -12.18 13.86
CA LEU A 263 2.53 -10.84 13.56
C LEU A 263 1.00 -10.81 13.55
N ARG A 264 0.46 -9.62 13.82
CA ARG A 264 -0.93 -9.26 13.55
C ARG A 264 -0.96 -7.93 12.83
N VAL A 265 -1.97 -7.75 12.00
CA VAL A 265 -2.25 -6.48 11.34
C VAL A 265 -3.54 -5.89 11.89
N GLY A 266 -3.59 -4.58 12.03
CA GLY A 266 -4.79 -3.84 12.37
C GLY A 266 -4.89 -2.59 11.51
N HIS A 267 -6.07 -1.97 11.46
CA HIS A 267 -6.26 -0.74 10.71
C HIS A 267 -7.01 0.32 11.52
N GLY A 268 -6.92 1.55 11.05
CA GLY A 268 -7.63 2.71 11.58
C GLY A 268 -7.75 3.78 10.49
N LEU A 269 -8.38 4.88 10.83
CA LEU A 269 -8.58 6.02 9.95
C LEU A 269 -7.98 7.28 10.57
N ILE A 270 -7.11 7.95 9.85
CA ILE A 270 -6.58 9.28 10.18
C ILE A 270 -7.58 10.29 9.64
N HIS A 271 -8.26 11.02 10.48
CA HIS A 271 -9.34 11.94 10.09
C HIS A 271 -8.86 13.32 9.68
N ASP A 272 -7.64 13.69 10.05
CA ASP A 272 -7.02 14.95 9.66
C ASP A 272 -5.48 14.87 9.77
N PRO A 273 -4.73 15.82 9.19
CA PRO A 273 -3.25 15.78 9.18
C PRO A 273 -2.55 15.79 10.54
N ILE A 274 -3.25 16.01 11.63
CA ILE A 274 -2.71 15.98 13.00
C ILE A 274 -3.41 14.94 13.89
N ASP A 275 -4.19 14.04 13.29
CA ASP A 275 -4.89 12.99 14.02
C ASP A 275 -4.00 11.77 14.27
N THR A 276 -3.38 11.71 15.46
CA THR A 276 -2.65 10.52 15.91
C THR A 276 -3.58 9.38 16.35
N GLY A 277 -4.90 9.66 16.51
CA GLY A 277 -5.89 8.68 16.94
C GLY A 277 -5.96 7.50 15.99
N GLY A 278 -6.10 7.77 14.68
CA GLY A 278 -6.16 6.72 13.66
C GLY A 278 -4.95 5.77 13.68
N VAL A 279 -3.74 6.31 13.88
CA VAL A 279 -2.52 5.48 14.00
C VAL A 279 -2.58 4.60 15.26
N LYS A 280 -3.00 5.18 16.38
CA LYS A 280 -3.15 4.45 17.66
C LYS A 280 -4.21 3.36 17.58
N ASP A 281 -5.31 3.64 16.89
CA ASP A 281 -6.40 2.68 16.69
C ASP A 281 -5.95 1.51 15.81
N ALA A 282 -5.16 1.76 14.75
CA ALA A 282 -4.53 0.71 13.96
C ALA A 282 -3.64 -0.20 14.81
N LEU A 283 -2.82 0.38 15.70
CA LEU A 283 -1.95 -0.37 16.61
C LEU A 283 -2.74 -1.20 17.62
N ARG A 284 -3.81 -0.63 18.20
CA ARG A 284 -4.70 -1.36 19.13
C ARG A 284 -5.47 -2.47 18.41
N SER A 285 -5.97 -2.20 17.22
CA SER A 285 -6.62 -3.19 16.35
C SER A 285 -5.69 -4.36 16.03
N ALA A 286 -4.38 -4.09 15.88
CA ALA A 286 -3.36 -5.14 15.71
C ALA A 286 -3.04 -5.88 17.02
N GLY A 287 -3.58 -5.46 18.16
CA GLY A 287 -3.39 -6.14 19.45
C GLY A 287 -2.31 -5.52 20.36
N LEU A 288 -1.75 -4.35 20.01
CA LEU A 288 -0.80 -3.67 20.87
C LEU A 288 -1.53 -2.90 21.98
N ALA A 289 -1.33 -3.34 23.24
CA ALA A 289 -1.97 -2.71 24.39
C ALA A 289 -1.12 -1.55 24.93
N PHE A 290 -1.71 -0.37 25.02
CA PHE A 290 -1.15 0.83 25.64
C PHE A 290 -2.25 1.83 26.00
N ASP A 291 -2.01 2.69 26.97
CA ASP A 291 -2.99 3.69 27.41
C ASP A 291 -3.09 4.88 26.44
N CYS A 292 -2.29 5.91 26.65
CA CYS A 292 -2.33 7.13 25.86
C CYS A 292 -1.45 7.05 24.59
N CYS A 293 -0.21 6.62 24.74
CA CYS A 293 0.78 6.49 23.67
C CYS A 293 1.63 5.22 23.88
N PRO A 294 2.12 4.60 22.77
CA PRO A 294 3.06 3.50 22.90
C PRO A 294 4.34 3.94 23.65
N SER A 295 4.71 3.19 24.66
CA SER A 295 6.02 3.33 25.32
C SER A 295 7.14 2.82 24.39
N PRO A 296 8.44 3.11 24.69
CA PRO A 296 9.54 2.51 23.94
C PRO A 296 9.49 0.98 23.90
N ALA A 297 9.01 0.32 24.95
CA ALA A 297 8.80 -1.12 24.96
C ALA A 297 7.68 -1.55 23.99
N ASN A 298 6.58 -0.82 23.93
CA ASN A 298 5.53 -1.07 22.93
C ASN A 298 6.03 -0.80 21.51
N GLN A 299 6.78 0.28 21.30
CA GLN A 299 7.33 0.65 19.98
C GLN A 299 8.22 -0.44 19.40
N ALA A 300 8.97 -1.16 20.23
CA ALA A 300 9.80 -2.29 19.81
C ALA A 300 9.00 -3.46 19.19
N HIS A 301 7.70 -3.53 19.46
CA HIS A 301 6.79 -4.51 18.84
C HIS A 301 6.17 -4.04 17.51
N ILE A 302 6.30 -2.76 17.17
CA ILE A 302 5.78 -2.23 15.92
C ILE A 302 6.73 -2.61 14.80
N VAL A 303 6.23 -3.39 13.82
CA VAL A 303 7.05 -3.85 12.71
C VAL A 303 7.00 -2.86 11.56
N GLN A 304 5.79 -2.43 11.16
CA GLN A 304 5.62 -1.45 10.08
C GLN A 304 4.25 -0.76 10.18
N VAL A 305 4.20 0.46 9.68
CA VAL A 305 2.96 1.21 9.48
C VAL A 305 2.85 1.64 8.01
N PHE A 306 1.71 1.31 7.42
CA PHE A 306 1.34 1.67 6.06
C PHE A 306 0.22 2.70 6.11
N ALA A 307 0.47 3.91 5.63
CA ALA A 307 -0.52 4.97 5.64
C ALA A 307 -0.62 5.66 4.28
N LYS A 308 -1.82 6.06 3.95
CA LYS A 308 -2.10 6.97 2.86
C LYS A 308 -2.56 8.29 3.46
N LEU A 309 -1.81 9.36 3.27
CA LEU A 309 -2.25 10.67 3.73
C LEU A 309 -2.83 11.48 2.57
N ILE A 310 -4.07 11.91 2.72
CA ILE A 310 -4.79 12.70 1.73
C ILE A 310 -4.61 14.18 2.08
N VAL A 311 -4.31 15.03 1.09
CA VAL A 311 -4.33 16.47 1.25
C VAL A 311 -5.77 16.91 1.54
N PRO A 312 -6.03 17.68 2.61
CA PRO A 312 -7.40 18.12 2.93
C PRO A 312 -8.08 18.85 1.76
N GLY A 313 -9.35 18.60 1.55
CA GLY A 313 -10.16 19.24 0.52
C GLY A 313 -10.38 20.74 0.76
N THR A 314 -10.12 21.22 1.99
CA THR A 314 -10.31 22.62 2.42
C THR A 314 -9.00 23.23 2.95
N ASP A 315 -8.94 24.55 3.03
CA ASP A 315 -7.87 25.30 3.68
C ASP A 315 -8.05 25.41 5.20
N GLN A 316 -8.90 24.55 5.80
CA GLN A 316 -9.21 24.58 7.22
C GLN A 316 -8.92 23.23 7.88
N LEU A 317 -8.37 23.32 9.09
CA LEU A 317 -8.13 22.19 9.97
C LEU A 317 -8.71 22.55 11.36
N ARG A 318 -9.73 21.79 11.81
CA ARG A 318 -10.39 22.00 13.11
C ARG A 318 -10.79 23.47 13.35
N GLY A 319 -11.36 24.11 12.31
CA GLY A 319 -11.81 25.50 12.34
C GLY A 319 -10.69 26.56 12.28
N ARG A 320 -9.48 26.18 11.92
CA ARG A 320 -8.34 27.10 11.72
C ARG A 320 -7.83 27.00 10.28
N ARG A 321 -7.50 28.15 9.70
CA ARG A 321 -6.89 28.19 8.37
C ARG A 321 -5.49 27.56 8.40
N ILE A 322 -5.22 26.71 7.42
CA ILE A 322 -3.92 26.09 7.15
C ILE A 322 -3.47 26.42 5.73
N THR A 323 -2.17 26.32 5.47
CA THR A 323 -1.57 26.60 4.17
C THR A 323 -1.17 25.35 3.40
N LEU A 324 -1.39 24.16 3.95
CA LEU A 324 -0.96 22.88 3.35
C LEU A 324 -1.46 22.73 1.90
N ARG A 325 -2.70 23.13 1.61
CA ARG A 325 -3.30 23.10 0.29
C ARG A 325 -2.72 24.12 -0.68
N ASP A 326 -2.33 25.28 -0.15
CA ASP A 326 -1.83 26.42 -0.94
C ASP A 326 -0.31 26.30 -1.23
N ASP A 327 0.35 25.31 -0.62
CA ASP A 327 1.75 25.02 -0.86
C ASP A 327 1.98 24.55 -2.30
N LEU A 328 2.96 25.11 -2.98
CA LEU A 328 3.37 24.66 -4.32
C LEU A 328 3.75 23.18 -4.37
N THR A 329 4.11 22.64 -3.22
CA THR A 329 4.47 21.23 -3.00
C THR A 329 3.50 20.53 -2.04
N ALA A 330 2.20 20.85 -2.09
CA ALA A 330 1.20 20.32 -1.16
C ALA A 330 1.28 18.78 -0.98
N TYR A 331 1.51 18.07 -2.08
CA TYR A 331 1.72 16.61 -2.07
C TYR A 331 2.95 16.18 -1.26
N ALA A 332 4.07 16.92 -1.36
CA ALA A 332 5.29 16.65 -0.60
C ALA A 332 5.12 17.04 0.87
N SER A 333 4.52 18.20 1.11
CA SER A 333 4.23 18.71 2.46
C SER A 333 3.28 17.78 3.21
N ALA A 334 2.24 17.26 2.56
CA ALA A 334 1.33 16.26 3.15
C ALA A 334 2.07 14.98 3.56
N LYS A 335 2.99 14.47 2.73
CA LYS A 335 3.82 13.31 3.10
C LYS A 335 4.72 13.63 4.30
N ALA A 336 5.35 14.80 4.33
CA ALA A 336 6.21 15.20 5.43
C ALA A 336 5.43 15.28 6.76
N VAL A 337 4.23 15.87 6.73
CA VAL A 337 3.33 15.96 7.89
C VAL A 337 2.89 14.56 8.32
N GLY A 338 2.41 13.73 7.39
CA GLY A 338 1.97 12.37 7.70
C GLY A 338 3.11 11.47 8.18
N GLY A 339 4.29 11.62 7.61
CA GLY A 339 5.50 10.93 8.08
C GLY A 339 5.84 11.29 9.52
N ALA A 340 5.82 12.59 9.86
CA ALA A 340 6.06 13.06 11.22
C ALA A 340 4.96 12.57 12.20
N LEU A 341 3.69 12.62 11.77
CA LEU A 341 2.55 12.11 12.56
C LEU A 341 2.75 10.64 12.92
N VAL A 342 3.01 9.78 11.93
CA VAL A 342 3.17 8.34 12.15
C VAL A 342 4.43 8.06 12.96
N ALA A 343 5.58 8.65 12.58
CA ALA A 343 6.85 8.44 13.26
C ALA A 343 6.82 8.89 14.74
N SER A 344 6.06 9.94 15.07
CA SER A 344 5.89 10.39 16.46
C SER A 344 5.17 9.37 17.35
N VAL A 345 4.35 8.52 16.77
CA VAL A 345 3.65 7.44 17.49
C VAL A 345 4.50 6.17 17.52
N THR A 346 5.12 5.82 16.38
CA THR A 346 5.88 4.57 16.24
C THR A 346 7.28 4.62 16.83
N GLY A 347 7.87 5.82 16.96
CA GLY A 347 9.27 6.00 17.37
C GLY A 347 10.29 5.66 16.28
N ASP A 348 9.86 5.30 15.06
CA ASP A 348 10.74 4.96 13.93
C ASP A 348 10.36 5.79 12.69
N PRO A 349 11.30 6.48 12.03
CA PRO A 349 11.03 7.23 10.81
C PRO A 349 10.89 6.35 9.55
N ARG A 350 11.16 5.04 9.63
CA ARG A 350 10.98 4.09 8.54
C ARG A 350 9.51 3.71 8.39
N VAL A 351 8.69 4.69 8.08
CA VAL A 351 7.23 4.54 7.94
C VAL A 351 6.83 4.63 6.46
N MET A 352 5.98 3.71 6.03
CA MET A 352 5.47 3.70 4.67
C MET A 352 4.29 4.66 4.53
N VAL A 353 4.59 5.96 4.41
CA VAL A 353 3.58 7.00 4.18
C VAL A 353 3.61 7.43 2.73
N SER A 354 2.52 7.17 2.00
CA SER A 354 2.29 7.72 0.67
C SER A 354 1.29 8.86 0.72
N GLY A 355 1.38 9.81 -0.20
CA GLY A 355 0.46 10.94 -0.28
C GLY A 355 -0.57 10.73 -1.39
N GLY A 356 -1.72 11.35 -1.24
CA GLY A 356 -2.76 11.48 -2.26
C GLY A 356 -3.19 12.94 -2.40
N GLU A 357 -3.79 13.26 -3.53
CA GLU A 357 -4.40 14.56 -3.76
C GLU A 357 -5.71 14.70 -2.97
N GLN A 358 -6.27 15.91 -2.99
CA GLN A 358 -7.49 16.27 -2.26
C GLN A 358 -8.61 15.26 -2.50
N ASN A 359 -9.17 14.77 -1.42
CA ASN A 359 -10.14 13.69 -1.37
C ASN A 359 -9.69 12.47 -2.18
N SER A 360 -10.08 11.32 -1.76
CA SER A 360 -9.79 10.06 -2.44
C SER A 360 -10.85 9.05 -2.05
N HIS A 361 -11.04 8.03 -2.86
CA HIS A 361 -11.81 6.86 -2.48
C HIS A 361 -11.03 5.90 -1.54
N GLN A 362 -9.85 6.34 -1.06
CA GLN A 362 -9.05 5.70 -0.01
C GLN A 362 -9.32 6.37 1.33
N GLY A 363 -10.26 5.87 2.09
CA GLY A 363 -10.78 6.46 3.31
C GLY A 363 -11.98 7.39 3.07
N PRO A 364 -12.68 7.77 4.14
CA PRO A 364 -13.81 8.70 4.08
C PRO A 364 -13.36 10.10 3.63
N PRO A 365 -14.31 10.99 3.29
CA PRO A 365 -13.96 12.38 2.99
C PRO A 365 -13.06 13.00 4.04
N ASP A 366 -11.95 13.62 3.58
CA ASP A 366 -10.88 14.21 4.41
C ASP A 366 -10.09 13.21 5.29
N GLY A 367 -10.47 11.92 5.30
CA GLY A 367 -9.80 10.86 6.04
C GLY A 367 -8.79 10.08 5.21
N SER A 368 -7.97 9.30 5.88
CA SER A 368 -6.89 8.50 5.25
C SER A 368 -6.78 7.14 5.94
N PRO A 369 -6.67 6.04 5.20
CA PRO A 369 -6.47 4.72 5.78
C PRO A 369 -5.05 4.58 6.35
N VAL A 370 -4.95 3.88 7.46
CA VAL A 370 -3.69 3.47 8.06
C VAL A 370 -3.79 2.03 8.54
N ALA A 371 -2.77 1.24 8.26
CA ALA A 371 -2.62 -0.12 8.79
C ALA A 371 -1.31 -0.24 9.55
N ALA A 372 -1.34 -1.00 10.64
CA ALA A 372 -0.16 -1.27 11.47
C ALA A 372 0.05 -2.79 11.60
N VAL A 373 1.30 -3.21 11.48
CA VAL A 373 1.72 -4.58 11.73
C VAL A 373 2.54 -4.60 13.01
N VAL A 374 2.15 -5.45 13.95
CA VAL A 374 2.82 -5.59 15.25
C VAL A 374 3.22 -7.03 15.49
N ARG A 375 4.29 -7.22 16.26
CA ARG A 375 4.69 -8.51 16.80
C ARG A 375 3.89 -8.77 18.07
N VAL A 376 3.21 -9.91 18.08
CA VAL A 376 2.42 -10.36 19.22
C VAL A 376 3.07 -11.65 19.73
N GLY A 377 3.32 -11.70 21.02
CA GLY A 377 4.03 -12.80 21.68
C GLY A 377 3.31 -14.16 21.57
#